data_8067f5f4b5fcb4c29051008eff7b00a4
#
_entry.id   8067f5f4b5fcb4c29051008eff7b00a4
#
_cell.length_a   1.000
_cell.length_b   1.000
_cell.length_c   1.000
_cell.angle_alpha   90.00
_cell.angle_beta   90.00
_cell.angle_gamma   90.00
#
_symmetry.space_group_name_H-M   'P 1'
#
loop_
_entity.id
_entity.type
_entity.pdbx_description
1 polymer ?
#
loop_
_entity_poly.entity_id
_entity_poly.type
_entity_poly.pdbx_seq_one_letter_code
_entity_poly.pdbx_strand_id
1 'polypeptide(L)'
;MDLFAKHPVIAGLEHVNPAEIEKLLFTSATELEFWVKTPREDAPLEALSSSQVMQEQYWQRTRGNVRTALEQTIQTLELYGLEPEMGHKECGGVKGQIDAAGHMTHVMEQLEVDWKFSSGVQTADNELLARIIVKEVFRMNGLEVSFQAKPIPGVAAAVSIHM
;
A
#
# COMPACT_ATOMS: atom_id res chain seq x y z
N MET A 1 -0.43 -19.16 27.87
CA MET A 1 -0.11 -17.92 28.62
C MET A 1 1.30 -17.89 29.17
N ASP A 2 1.82 -19.00 29.66
CA ASP A 2 3.13 -19.05 30.36
C ASP A 2 4.35 -18.68 29.49
N LEU A 3 4.28 -18.91 28.17
CA LEU A 3 5.34 -18.59 27.21
C LEU A 3 5.53 -17.08 27.00
N PHE A 4 4.44 -16.32 26.98
CA PHE A 4 4.49 -14.87 26.77
C PHE A 4 4.88 -14.11 28.05
N ALA A 5 4.37 -14.55 29.20
CA ALA A 5 4.74 -13.94 30.49
C ALA A 5 6.26 -14.06 30.80
N LYS A 6 6.93 -15.06 30.23
CA LYS A 6 8.37 -15.28 30.32
C LYS A 6 9.19 -14.63 29.21
N HIS A 7 8.52 -14.01 28.22
CA HIS A 7 9.24 -13.37 27.12
C HIS A 7 10.04 -12.15 27.64
N PRO A 8 11.34 -12.01 27.29
CA PRO A 8 12.21 -10.97 27.84
C PRO A 8 11.67 -9.55 27.69
N VAL A 9 10.95 -9.27 26.59
CA VAL A 9 10.34 -7.96 26.33
C VAL A 9 9.21 -7.67 27.33
N ILE A 10 8.36 -8.65 27.63
CA ILE A 10 7.24 -8.48 28.55
C ILE A 10 7.75 -8.42 30.00
N ALA A 11 8.72 -9.27 30.32
CA ALA A 11 9.38 -9.26 31.64
C ALA A 11 10.19 -7.99 31.93
N GLY A 12 10.61 -7.26 30.90
CA GLY A 12 11.33 -5.99 30.99
C GLY A 12 10.44 -4.73 31.05
N LEU A 13 9.12 -4.87 30.99
CA LEU A 13 8.23 -3.73 31.17
C LEU A 13 8.04 -3.40 32.64
N GLU A 14 8.67 -2.32 33.08
CA GLU A 14 8.75 -1.89 34.50
C GLU A 14 7.39 -1.72 35.19
N HIS A 15 6.30 -1.57 34.43
CA HIS A 15 4.97 -1.28 34.96
C HIS A 15 3.97 -2.43 34.75
N VAL A 16 4.41 -3.59 34.28
CA VAL A 16 3.56 -4.74 34.01
C VAL A 16 3.92 -5.89 34.97
N ASN A 17 2.96 -6.27 35.80
CA ASN A 17 3.12 -7.48 36.61
C ASN A 17 2.67 -8.71 35.76
N PRO A 18 3.60 -9.58 35.33
CA PRO A 18 3.23 -10.73 34.48
C PRO A 18 2.20 -11.66 35.12
N ALA A 19 2.09 -11.69 36.46
CA ALA A 19 1.12 -12.52 37.18
C ALA A 19 -0.33 -12.01 37.06
N GLU A 20 -0.51 -10.74 36.71
CA GLU A 20 -1.82 -10.11 36.54
C GLU A 20 -2.33 -10.14 35.09
N ILE A 21 -1.51 -10.65 34.18
CA ILE A 21 -1.91 -10.75 32.74
C ILE A 21 -2.83 -11.95 32.56
N GLU A 22 -4.12 -11.68 32.38
CA GLU A 22 -5.12 -12.72 32.08
C GLU A 22 -5.10 -13.12 30.61
N LYS A 23 -4.86 -12.18 29.70
CA LYS A 23 -4.92 -12.39 28.24
C LYS A 23 -3.96 -11.46 27.52
N LEU A 24 -3.25 -12.02 26.54
CA LEU A 24 -2.49 -11.27 25.54
C LEU A 24 -3.27 -11.27 24.23
N LEU A 25 -3.44 -10.10 23.65
CA LEU A 25 -3.98 -9.91 22.33
C LEU A 25 -2.86 -9.43 21.42
N PHE A 26 -2.64 -10.16 20.33
CA PHE A 26 -1.80 -9.72 19.25
C PHE A 26 -2.67 -8.97 18.24
N THR A 27 -2.32 -7.72 17.98
CA THR A 27 -2.95 -6.89 16.97
C THR A 27 -1.90 -6.42 15.99
N SER A 28 -2.26 -6.26 14.73
CA SER A 28 -1.43 -5.62 13.73
C SER A 28 -2.26 -4.80 12.77
N ALA A 29 -1.65 -3.80 12.17
CA ALA A 29 -2.17 -3.02 11.08
C ALA A 29 -1.34 -3.30 9.82
N THR A 30 -1.91 -3.08 8.66
CA THR A 30 -1.23 -3.19 7.38
C THR A 30 -1.28 -1.84 6.68
N GLU A 31 -0.14 -1.39 6.20
CA GLU A 31 -0.02 -0.34 5.20
C GLU A 31 0.25 -1.05 3.86
N LEU A 32 -0.76 -1.12 3.03
CA LEU A 32 -0.66 -1.84 1.76
C LEU A 32 -0.16 -0.91 0.67
N GLU A 33 1.12 -0.98 0.40
CA GLU A 33 1.75 -0.28 -0.73
C GLU A 33 1.64 -1.10 -2.02
N PHE A 34 1.36 -0.41 -3.11
CA PHE A 34 1.28 -1.03 -4.43
C PHE A 34 1.61 -0.05 -5.54
N TRP A 35 2.01 -0.60 -6.68
CA TRP A 35 2.32 0.16 -7.88
C TRP A 35 1.14 0.13 -8.85
N VAL A 36 0.80 1.30 -9.36
CA VAL A 36 -0.22 1.48 -10.39
C VAL A 36 0.45 1.85 -11.70
N LYS A 37 0.19 1.07 -12.73
CA LYS A 37 0.64 1.32 -14.07
C LYS A 37 -0.51 1.93 -14.87
N THR A 38 -0.32 3.17 -15.31
CA THR A 38 -1.26 3.85 -16.19
C THR A 38 -0.96 3.47 -17.63
N PRO A 39 -1.94 3.00 -18.43
CA PRO A 39 -1.76 2.77 -19.84
C PRO A 39 -1.25 4.03 -20.55
N ARG A 40 -0.43 3.84 -21.56
CA ARG A 40 0.23 4.91 -22.32
C ARG A 40 -0.73 5.98 -22.85
N GLU A 41 -1.88 5.55 -23.33
CA GLU A 41 -2.88 6.40 -23.97
C GLU A 41 -3.58 7.35 -22.98
N ASP A 42 -3.61 6.95 -21.71
CA ASP A 42 -4.26 7.70 -20.62
C ASP A 42 -3.27 8.49 -19.74
N ALA A 43 -1.96 8.38 -20.02
CA ALA A 43 -0.94 9.07 -19.23
C ALA A 43 -0.98 10.58 -19.52
N PRO A 44 -1.08 11.44 -18.47
CA PRO A 44 -1.03 12.88 -18.68
C PRO A 44 0.35 13.31 -19.18
N LEU A 45 0.38 14.26 -20.12
CA LEU A 45 1.61 14.77 -20.72
C LEU A 45 2.64 15.27 -19.68
N GLU A 46 2.14 15.80 -18.56
CA GLU A 46 2.96 16.29 -17.44
C GLU A 46 3.72 15.15 -16.71
N ALA A 47 3.24 13.92 -16.83
CA ALA A 47 3.92 12.73 -16.29
C ALA A 47 5.04 12.23 -17.20
N LEU A 48 5.22 12.85 -18.38
CA LEU A 48 6.26 12.52 -19.34
C LEU A 48 7.52 13.32 -19.01
N SER A 49 8.63 12.65 -18.80
CA SER A 49 9.92 13.29 -18.54
C SER A 49 11.01 12.55 -19.28
N SER A 50 11.99 13.31 -19.77
CA SER A 50 13.19 12.77 -20.39
C SER A 50 14.18 12.15 -19.39
N SER A 51 13.94 12.30 -18.09
CA SER A 51 14.76 11.70 -17.04
C SER A 51 13.91 10.99 -16.01
N GLN A 52 14.32 9.77 -15.64
CA GLN A 52 13.79 9.11 -14.44
C GLN A 52 14.35 9.83 -13.21
N VAL A 53 13.62 10.79 -12.72
CA VAL A 53 13.90 11.36 -11.42
C VAL A 53 12.87 10.78 -10.48
N MET A 54 13.31 10.00 -9.51
CA MET A 54 12.50 9.69 -8.34
C MET A 54 12.18 11.03 -7.68
N GLN A 55 10.95 11.44 -7.78
CA GLN A 55 10.45 12.59 -7.06
C GLN A 55 9.64 12.07 -5.88
N GLU A 56 9.91 12.65 -4.73
CA GLU A 56 9.03 12.49 -3.60
C GLU A 56 7.62 12.93 -4.00
N GLN A 57 6.70 11.98 -4.06
CA GLN A 57 5.32 12.19 -4.51
C GLN A 57 4.31 12.16 -3.38
N TYR A 58 4.74 11.92 -2.16
CA TYR A 58 3.91 11.74 -0.97
C TYR A 58 2.85 12.85 -0.81
N TRP A 59 3.19 14.08 -1.08
CA TRP A 59 2.28 15.23 -0.98
C TRP A 59 1.51 15.55 -2.26
N GLN A 60 1.73 14.82 -3.33
CA GLN A 60 1.05 15.06 -4.59
C GLN A 60 -0.32 14.38 -4.59
N ARG A 61 -1.32 15.10 -5.06
CA ARG A 61 -2.67 14.55 -5.21
C ARG A 61 -2.71 13.56 -6.38
N THR A 62 -3.38 12.44 -6.18
CA THR A 62 -3.81 11.56 -7.27
C THR A 62 -4.73 12.31 -8.23
N ARG A 63 -4.68 11.97 -9.51
CA ARG A 63 -5.48 12.61 -10.57
C ARG A 63 -6.12 11.56 -11.50
N GLY A 64 -7.13 12.00 -12.23
CA GLY A 64 -7.77 11.16 -13.26
C GLY A 64 -8.25 9.82 -12.74
N ASN A 65 -8.08 8.78 -13.57
CA ASN A 65 -8.55 7.41 -13.26
C ASN A 65 -7.89 6.83 -11.99
N VAL A 66 -6.64 7.20 -11.70
CA VAL A 66 -5.94 6.77 -10.48
C VAL A 66 -6.65 7.28 -9.23
N ARG A 67 -7.07 8.55 -9.25
CA ARG A 67 -7.85 9.13 -8.15
C ARG A 67 -9.20 8.42 -7.99
N THR A 68 -9.93 8.27 -9.09
CA THR A 68 -11.23 7.60 -9.07
C THR A 68 -11.12 6.17 -8.53
N ALA A 69 -10.12 5.41 -8.99
CA ALA A 69 -9.88 4.05 -8.52
C ALA A 69 -9.53 4.02 -7.03
N LEU A 70 -8.70 4.95 -6.55
CA LEU A 70 -8.34 5.02 -5.14
C LEU A 70 -9.56 5.33 -4.25
N GLU A 71 -10.37 6.33 -4.63
CA GLU A 71 -11.59 6.70 -3.91
C GLU A 71 -12.59 5.53 -3.88
N GLN A 72 -12.78 4.83 -5.00
CA GLN A 72 -13.63 3.63 -5.08
C GLN A 72 -13.08 2.48 -4.23
N THR A 73 -11.76 2.33 -4.16
CA THR A 73 -11.11 1.32 -3.32
C THR A 73 -11.43 1.58 -1.85
N ILE A 74 -11.22 2.81 -1.36
CA ILE A 74 -11.55 3.20 0.02
C ILE A 74 -13.02 2.91 0.34
N GLN A 75 -13.94 3.32 -0.54
CA GLN A 75 -15.37 3.05 -0.36
C GLN A 75 -15.68 1.54 -0.31
N THR A 76 -15.00 0.75 -1.14
CA THR A 76 -15.22 -0.70 -1.17
C THR A 76 -14.66 -1.36 0.10
N LEU A 77 -13.47 -0.96 0.55
CA LEU A 77 -12.89 -1.44 1.82
C LEU A 77 -13.82 -1.15 3.00
N GLU A 78 -14.41 0.05 3.05
CA GLU A 78 -15.40 0.43 4.06
C GLU A 78 -16.64 -0.47 4.02
N LEU A 79 -17.17 -0.74 2.82
CA LEU A 79 -18.33 -1.63 2.64
C LEU A 79 -18.06 -3.07 3.11
N TYR A 80 -16.81 -3.52 3.01
CA TYR A 80 -16.38 -4.84 3.51
C TYR A 80 -15.97 -4.82 4.99
N GLY A 81 -16.05 -3.68 5.66
CA GLY A 81 -15.82 -3.55 7.09
C GLY A 81 -14.35 -3.51 7.52
N LEU A 82 -13.44 -3.12 6.62
CA LEU A 82 -12.03 -2.98 6.95
C LEU A 82 -11.70 -1.71 7.74
N GLU A 83 -12.62 -0.75 7.82
CA GLU A 83 -12.43 0.55 8.46
C GLU A 83 -11.16 1.26 7.91
N PRO A 84 -11.12 1.60 6.59
CA PRO A 84 -9.95 2.26 6.00
C PRO A 84 -9.72 3.63 6.65
N GLU A 85 -8.46 3.96 6.90
CA GLU A 85 -8.07 5.23 7.54
C GLU A 85 -7.56 6.22 6.50
N MET A 86 -6.76 5.76 5.54
CA MET A 86 -6.18 6.62 4.52
C MET A 86 -5.92 5.89 3.19
N GLY A 87 -5.85 6.67 2.12
CA GLY A 87 -5.32 6.24 0.83
C GLY A 87 -4.67 7.42 0.13
N HIS A 88 -3.39 7.27 -0.23
CA HIS A 88 -2.58 8.35 -0.76
C HIS A 88 -1.48 7.87 -1.71
N LYS A 89 -0.76 8.84 -2.30
CA LYS A 89 0.48 8.56 -3.03
C LYS A 89 1.62 8.31 -2.06
N GLU A 90 2.42 7.30 -2.40
CA GLU A 90 3.69 7.03 -1.77
C GLU A 90 4.87 7.70 -2.49
N CYS A 91 6.07 7.57 -1.91
CA CYS A 91 7.29 8.24 -2.40
C CYS A 91 7.71 7.80 -3.79
N GLY A 92 7.28 6.60 -4.22
CA GLY A 92 7.71 6.01 -5.49
C GLY A 92 6.89 6.52 -6.68
N GLY A 93 7.59 6.86 -7.75
CA GLY A 93 6.98 7.18 -9.03
C GLY A 93 7.96 6.98 -10.18
N VAL A 94 7.47 6.48 -11.30
CA VAL A 94 8.26 6.34 -12.53
C VAL A 94 7.53 7.06 -13.63
N LYS A 95 8.16 8.11 -14.14
CA LYS A 95 7.65 8.82 -15.30
C LYS A 95 7.88 8.01 -16.57
N GLY A 96 6.98 8.15 -17.54
CA GLY A 96 7.13 7.56 -18.85
C GLY A 96 8.42 8.03 -19.53
N GLN A 97 9.14 7.10 -20.13
CA GLN A 97 10.33 7.39 -20.93
C GLN A 97 10.08 6.98 -22.37
N ILE A 98 10.78 7.65 -23.29
CA ILE A 98 10.86 7.20 -24.68
C ILE A 98 12.06 6.26 -24.76
N ASP A 99 11.85 5.01 -25.18
CA ASP A 99 12.93 4.05 -25.42
C ASP A 99 13.70 4.37 -26.71
N ALA A 100 14.78 3.65 -26.94
CA ALA A 100 15.63 3.85 -28.13
C ALA A 100 14.90 3.61 -29.46
N ALA A 101 13.75 2.93 -29.45
CA ALA A 101 12.91 2.68 -30.61
C ALA A 101 11.79 3.73 -30.78
N GLY A 102 11.75 4.73 -29.90
CA GLY A 102 10.73 5.78 -29.92
C GLY A 102 9.41 5.41 -29.24
N HIS A 103 9.35 4.27 -28.55
CA HIS A 103 8.16 3.88 -27.80
C HIS A 103 8.20 4.47 -26.39
N MET A 104 7.05 4.91 -25.92
CA MET A 104 6.91 5.42 -24.57
C MET A 104 6.68 4.26 -23.59
N THR A 105 7.45 4.25 -22.51
CA THR A 105 7.22 3.34 -21.39
C THR A 105 6.05 3.82 -20.54
N HIS A 106 5.46 2.91 -19.77
CA HIS A 106 4.33 3.25 -18.92
C HIS A 106 4.73 4.14 -17.74
N VAL A 107 3.83 5.03 -17.36
CA VAL A 107 3.92 5.76 -16.09
C VAL A 107 3.54 4.81 -14.97
N MET A 108 4.30 4.81 -13.89
CA MET A 108 3.96 4.07 -12.68
C MET A 108 3.98 5.01 -11.47
N GLU A 109 2.99 4.86 -10.64
CA GLU A 109 2.84 5.60 -9.39
C GLU A 109 2.72 4.59 -8.24
N GLN A 110 3.38 4.88 -7.14
CA GLN A 110 3.22 4.10 -5.90
C GLN A 110 2.11 4.72 -5.07
N LEU A 111 1.19 3.89 -4.64
CA LEU A 111 0.08 4.26 -3.78
C LEU A 111 0.09 3.39 -2.53
N GLU A 112 -0.55 3.88 -1.50
CA GLU A 112 -0.79 3.18 -0.26
C GLU A 112 -2.25 3.27 0.14
N VAL A 113 -2.77 2.20 0.71
CA VAL A 113 -4.02 2.18 1.46
C VAL A 113 -3.78 1.48 2.79
N ASP A 114 -4.29 2.07 3.84
CA ASP A 114 -4.23 1.56 5.19
C ASP A 114 -5.62 1.43 5.80
N TRP A 115 -5.71 0.64 6.84
CA TRP A 115 -6.93 0.40 7.59
C TRP A 115 -6.62 0.04 9.03
N LYS A 116 -7.60 0.22 9.88
CA LYS A 116 -7.50 -0.01 11.30
C LYS A 116 -6.96 -1.41 11.64
N PHE A 117 -6.18 -1.46 12.70
CA PHE A 117 -5.64 -2.70 13.21
C PHE A 117 -6.72 -3.73 13.55
N SER A 118 -6.39 -5.00 13.46
CA SER A 118 -7.23 -6.10 13.88
C SER A 118 -6.41 -7.21 14.55
N SER A 119 -7.09 -8.27 14.98
CA SER A 119 -6.38 -9.45 15.52
C SER A 119 -5.57 -10.12 14.43
N GLY A 120 -4.46 -10.79 14.79
CA GLY A 120 -3.48 -11.30 13.84
C GLY A 120 -4.04 -12.13 12.67
N VAL A 121 -5.01 -13.03 12.92
CA VAL A 121 -5.66 -13.80 11.84
C VAL A 121 -6.53 -12.90 10.97
N GLN A 122 -7.34 -12.05 11.59
CA GLN A 122 -8.20 -11.11 10.86
C GLN A 122 -7.39 -10.12 10.03
N THR A 123 -6.22 -9.68 10.52
CA THR A 123 -5.33 -8.81 9.74
C THR A 123 -4.87 -9.48 8.45
N ALA A 124 -4.51 -10.77 8.51
CA ALA A 124 -4.10 -11.52 7.32
C ALA A 124 -5.25 -11.68 6.31
N ASP A 125 -6.46 -11.94 6.80
CA ASP A 125 -7.66 -12.05 5.96
C ASP A 125 -8.00 -10.69 5.34
N ASN A 126 -7.91 -9.60 6.10
CA ASN A 126 -8.14 -8.24 5.62
C ASN A 126 -7.14 -7.85 4.54
N GLU A 127 -5.86 -8.17 4.72
CA GLU A 127 -4.84 -7.88 3.71
C GLU A 127 -5.10 -8.64 2.40
N LEU A 128 -5.44 -9.92 2.48
CA LEU A 128 -5.78 -10.70 1.29
C LEU A 128 -6.98 -10.09 0.56
N LEU A 129 -8.02 -9.74 1.30
CA LEU A 129 -9.23 -9.11 0.76
C LEU A 129 -8.92 -7.75 0.14
N ALA A 130 -8.13 -6.91 0.82
CA ALA A 130 -7.73 -5.61 0.31
C ALA A 130 -6.96 -5.72 -1.01
N ARG A 131 -6.02 -6.67 -1.14
CA ARG A 131 -5.31 -6.93 -2.40
C ARG A 131 -6.24 -7.29 -3.54
N ILE A 132 -7.26 -8.10 -3.28
CA ILE A 132 -8.27 -8.47 -4.28
C ILE A 132 -9.07 -7.24 -4.70
N ILE A 133 -9.56 -6.46 -3.72
CA ILE A 133 -10.36 -5.24 -3.98
C ILE A 133 -9.55 -4.23 -4.79
N VAL A 134 -8.34 -3.90 -4.34
CA VAL A 134 -7.43 -2.98 -5.04
C VAL A 134 -7.26 -3.41 -6.49
N LYS A 135 -6.89 -4.67 -6.72
CA LYS A 135 -6.65 -5.18 -8.07
C LYS A 135 -7.87 -5.07 -8.96
N GLU A 136 -9.05 -5.45 -8.47
CA GLU A 136 -10.28 -5.42 -9.26
C GLU A 136 -10.79 -4.01 -9.51
N VAL A 137 -10.78 -3.13 -8.53
CA VAL A 137 -11.22 -1.74 -8.69
C VAL A 137 -10.31 -0.98 -9.66
N PHE A 138 -9.00 -1.12 -9.55
CA PHE A 138 -8.08 -0.49 -10.48
C PHE A 138 -8.23 -1.05 -11.89
N ARG A 139 -8.37 -2.37 -12.03
CA ARG A 139 -8.65 -2.99 -13.33
C ARG A 139 -9.93 -2.45 -13.99
N MET A 140 -11.00 -2.26 -13.23
CA MET A 140 -12.25 -1.66 -13.74
C MET A 140 -12.07 -0.22 -14.22
N ASN A 141 -11.08 0.49 -13.69
CA ASN A 141 -10.70 1.84 -14.11
C ASN A 141 -9.62 1.87 -15.22
N GLY A 142 -9.34 0.74 -15.86
CA GLY A 142 -8.35 0.65 -16.93
C GLY A 142 -6.89 0.68 -16.48
N LEU A 143 -6.62 0.40 -15.21
CA LEU A 143 -5.30 0.47 -14.60
C LEU A 143 -4.79 -0.92 -14.23
N GLU A 144 -3.47 -1.12 -14.27
CA GLU A 144 -2.82 -2.33 -13.79
C GLU A 144 -2.17 -2.09 -12.42
N VAL A 145 -2.31 -3.08 -11.52
CA VAL A 145 -1.70 -3.04 -10.18
C VAL A 145 -0.64 -4.12 -10.05
N SER A 146 0.47 -3.76 -9.42
CA SER A 146 1.51 -4.68 -9.01
C SER A 146 1.81 -4.53 -7.51
N PHE A 147 1.81 -5.65 -6.80
CA PHE A 147 2.23 -5.72 -5.39
C PHE A 147 3.71 -6.14 -5.24
N GLN A 148 4.47 -6.11 -6.32
CA GLN A 148 5.91 -6.35 -6.25
C GLN A 148 6.59 -5.16 -5.58
N ALA A 149 7.44 -5.43 -4.60
CA ALA A 149 8.17 -4.38 -3.89
C ALA A 149 9.06 -3.54 -4.83
N LYS A 150 9.60 -4.15 -5.88
CA LYS A 150 10.43 -3.49 -6.89
C LYS A 150 10.01 -3.95 -8.29
N PRO A 151 8.94 -3.38 -8.86
CA PRO A 151 8.45 -3.81 -10.16
C PRO A 151 9.39 -3.45 -11.31
N ILE A 152 10.27 -2.47 -11.10
CA ILE A 152 11.27 -2.01 -12.07
C ILE A 152 12.64 -1.94 -11.39
N PRO A 153 13.76 -2.31 -12.08
CA PRO A 153 15.10 -2.14 -11.55
C PRO A 153 15.40 -0.67 -11.20
N GLY A 154 16.02 -0.45 -10.04
CA GLY A 154 16.44 0.90 -9.59
C GLY A 154 15.36 1.70 -8.84
N VAL A 155 14.15 1.18 -8.71
CA VAL A 155 13.10 1.79 -7.89
C VAL A 155 13.18 1.23 -6.46
N ALA A 156 13.17 2.13 -5.48
CA ALA A 156 12.96 1.72 -4.08
C ALA A 156 11.45 1.66 -3.83
N ALA A 157 10.99 0.55 -3.30
CA ALA A 157 9.67 0.43 -2.70
C ALA A 157 9.81 -0.32 -1.39
N ALA A 158 9.08 0.07 -0.40
CA ALA A 158 8.92 -0.67 0.82
C ALA A 158 7.48 -1.21 0.86
N VAL A 159 7.31 -2.40 1.38
CA VAL A 159 6.02 -2.88 1.88
C VAL A 159 6.11 -2.82 3.38
N SER A 160 5.31 -2.00 4.01
CA SER A 160 5.29 -1.87 5.45
C SER A 160 4.22 -2.77 6.07
N ILE A 161 4.61 -3.56 7.06
CA ILE A 161 3.68 -4.23 7.96
C ILE A 161 4.07 -3.78 9.36
N HIS A 162 3.18 -3.04 10.02
CA HIS A 162 3.35 -2.62 11.41
C HIS A 162 2.69 -3.61 12.35
N MET A 163 3.45 -4.06 13.34
CA MET A 163 3.01 -5.01 14.38
C MET A 163 2.99 -4.34 15.75
#